data_385b16a19aba385e678e9622c4c233bf
#
_entry.id   385b16a19aba385e678e9622c4c233bf
#
_cell.length_a   1.000
_cell.length_b   1.000
_cell.length_c   1.000
_cell.angle_alpha   90.00
_cell.angle_beta   90.00
_cell.angle_gamma   90.00
#
_symmetry.space_group_name_H-M   'P 1'
#
loop_
_entity.id
_entity.type
_entity.pdbx_description
1 polymer ?
#
loop_
_entity_poly.entity_id
_entity_poly.type
_entity_poly.pdbx_seq_one_letter_code
_entity_poly.pdbx_strand_id
1 'polypeptide(L)'
;HARVTLLSGLIISALLLTGCDNSDNQQPHAQAPQVTVHVVNSAPLSVTTELPGRTSAFRVAEVRPQVSGIILKRNFVEGSDVEAGQSLYQIDPATYQAAWNSAKGDEAKAEAAAAIAHLTVKRYVPLLGTKYISQQEYDQAVATARQADADVIATKAAVETARINLAYTKVTSPISGRIGKSSVTEGALVTNGQSDALATVQQLDPIYVDVTESS
;
A
#
# COMPACT_ATOMS: atom_id res chain seq x y z
N HIS A 1 62.02 -69.05 98.27
CA HIS A 1 62.45 -68.20 97.11
C HIS A 1 61.91 -68.68 95.72
N ALA A 2 61.54 -69.98 95.57
CA ALA A 2 61.03 -70.50 94.25
C ALA A 2 59.61 -70.12 93.90
N ARG A 3 58.76 -69.67 94.85
CA ARG A 3 57.37 -69.30 94.62
C ARG A 3 57.16 -67.88 94.06
N VAL A 4 58.08 -66.99 94.38
CA VAL A 4 58.05 -65.58 93.87
C VAL A 4 58.49 -65.47 92.43
N THR A 5 59.46 -66.30 92.05
CA THR A 5 59.91 -66.31 90.65
C THR A 5 58.92 -66.93 89.67
N LEU A 6 58.11 -67.88 90.12
CA LEU A 6 57.04 -68.45 89.27
C LEU A 6 55.88 -67.47 89.07
N LEU A 7 55.48 -66.66 90.06
CA LEU A 7 54.46 -65.62 89.92
C LEU A 7 54.93 -64.48 88.99
N SER A 8 56.21 -64.11 89.05
CA SER A 8 56.77 -63.07 88.19
C SER A 8 56.76 -63.48 86.68
N GLY A 9 57.05 -64.79 86.42
CA GLY A 9 57.04 -65.30 85.02
C GLY A 9 55.65 -65.39 84.43
N LEU A 10 54.62 -65.68 85.29
CA LEU A 10 53.26 -65.80 84.84
C LEU A 10 52.62 -64.42 84.51
N ILE A 11 53.00 -63.40 85.21
CA ILE A 11 52.54 -62.01 85.02
C ILE A 11 53.17 -61.43 83.74
N ILE A 12 54.45 -61.72 83.46
CA ILE A 12 55.10 -61.27 82.23
C ILE A 12 54.56 -61.97 81.00
N SER A 13 54.19 -63.26 81.12
CA SER A 13 53.62 -64.00 80.00
C SER A 13 52.16 -63.51 79.66
N ALA A 14 51.42 -63.07 80.71
CA ALA A 14 50.10 -62.51 80.49
C ALA A 14 50.03 -61.11 79.83
N LEU A 15 51.16 -60.33 80.07
CA LEU A 15 51.26 -59.03 79.44
C LEU A 15 51.66 -59.08 77.95
N LEU A 16 52.20 -60.19 77.50
CA LEU A 16 52.67 -60.34 76.10
C LEU A 16 51.55 -60.91 75.17
N LEU A 17 50.39 -61.28 75.64
CA LEU A 17 49.26 -61.77 74.86
C LEU A 17 48.20 -60.74 74.57
N THR A 18 48.31 -59.51 75.02
CA THR A 18 47.34 -58.45 74.74
C THR A 18 47.72 -57.53 73.59
N GLY A 19 48.71 -57.91 72.74
CA GLY A 19 49.24 -57.11 71.65
C GLY A 19 48.80 -57.53 70.24
N CYS A 20 47.73 -58.29 70.07
CA CYS A 20 47.13 -58.49 68.75
C CYS A 20 45.75 -57.78 68.72
N ASP A 21 45.81 -56.47 68.76
CA ASP A 21 44.70 -55.67 68.36
C ASP A 21 44.67 -55.56 66.86
N ASN A 22 43.55 -55.95 66.40
CA ASN A 22 43.08 -55.85 65.03
C ASN A 22 43.39 -54.48 64.50
N SER A 23 44.44 -54.32 63.68
CA SER A 23 44.60 -53.15 62.88
C SER A 23 43.50 -53.18 61.87
N ASP A 24 42.33 -52.67 62.31
CA ASP A 24 41.33 -52.16 61.35
C ASP A 24 42.13 -51.23 60.46
N ASN A 25 42.29 -51.70 59.26
CA ASN A 25 42.88 -50.94 58.14
C ASN A 25 41.85 -49.86 57.85
N GLN A 26 41.68 -48.88 58.71
CA GLN A 26 41.06 -47.63 58.40
C GLN A 26 41.95 -46.95 57.37
N GLN A 27 41.79 -47.37 56.13
CA GLN A 27 42.15 -46.47 55.04
C GLN A 27 41.57 -45.13 55.43
N PRO A 28 42.35 -44.09 55.48
CA PRO A 28 41.83 -42.78 55.65
C PRO A 28 40.77 -42.58 54.49
N HIS A 29 39.54 -42.66 54.82
CA HIS A 29 38.52 -42.21 53.90
C HIS A 29 38.93 -40.79 53.55
N ALA A 30 39.52 -40.66 52.37
CA ALA A 30 39.72 -39.34 51.82
C ALA A 30 38.33 -38.67 51.87
N GLN A 31 38.22 -37.73 52.76
CA GLN A 31 36.98 -36.94 52.82
C GLN A 31 36.72 -36.44 51.42
N ALA A 32 35.61 -36.91 50.85
CA ALA A 32 35.20 -36.41 49.52
C ALA A 32 35.19 -34.87 49.62
N PRO A 33 35.83 -34.22 48.67
CA PRO A 33 35.87 -32.76 48.71
C PRO A 33 34.45 -32.23 48.71
N GLN A 34 34.15 -31.39 49.68
CA GLN A 34 32.84 -30.69 49.73
C GLN A 34 32.79 -29.74 48.54
N VAL A 35 31.91 -30.04 47.62
CA VAL A 35 31.65 -29.17 46.46
C VAL A 35 30.31 -28.48 46.64
N THR A 36 30.26 -27.21 46.42
CA THR A 36 29.02 -26.49 46.37
C THR A 36 28.38 -26.75 45.00
N VAL A 37 27.25 -27.38 45.00
CA VAL A 37 26.45 -27.58 43.79
C VAL A 37 25.45 -26.46 43.64
N HIS A 38 25.41 -25.85 42.47
CA HIS A 38 24.39 -24.91 42.11
C HIS A 38 23.43 -25.61 41.14
N VAL A 39 22.17 -25.67 41.52
CA VAL A 39 21.14 -26.23 40.64
C VAL A 39 20.85 -25.21 39.58
N VAL A 40 21.23 -25.49 38.33
CA VAL A 40 20.90 -24.65 37.18
C VAL A 40 19.49 -24.95 36.77
N ASN A 41 18.60 -24.02 37.00
CA ASN A 41 17.24 -24.08 36.49
C ASN A 41 17.17 -23.44 35.11
N SER A 42 16.59 -24.15 34.16
CA SER A 42 16.28 -23.58 32.85
C SER A 42 15.15 -22.57 33.00
N ALA A 43 15.44 -21.33 32.68
CA ALA A 43 14.43 -20.26 32.62
C ALA A 43 14.43 -19.65 31.21
N PRO A 44 13.25 -19.26 30.69
CA PRO A 44 13.19 -18.57 29.41
C PRO A 44 13.95 -17.24 29.51
N LEU A 45 14.95 -17.07 28.66
CA LEU A 45 15.67 -15.82 28.51
C LEU A 45 15.11 -15.10 27.28
N SER A 46 14.51 -13.93 27.47
CA SER A 46 14.16 -13.07 26.36
C SER A 46 15.41 -12.28 25.94
N VAL A 47 15.91 -12.59 24.77
CA VAL A 47 16.99 -11.81 24.14
C VAL A 47 16.35 -10.70 23.34
N THR A 48 16.57 -9.46 23.75
CA THR A 48 16.12 -8.28 23.01
C THR A 48 17.30 -7.71 22.26
N THR A 49 17.15 -7.58 20.95
CA THR A 49 18.13 -6.93 20.09
C THR A 49 17.57 -5.62 19.59
N GLU A 50 18.27 -4.53 19.78
CA GLU A 50 17.93 -3.23 19.20
C GLU A 50 18.54 -3.16 17.80
N LEU A 51 17.67 -2.99 16.80
CA LEU A 51 18.08 -2.86 15.40
C LEU A 51 17.79 -1.44 14.91
N PRO A 52 18.71 -0.83 14.15
CA PRO A 52 18.42 0.46 13.53
C PRO A 52 17.36 0.29 12.44
N GLY A 53 16.34 1.11 12.49
CA GLY A 53 15.26 1.12 11.52
C GLY A 53 15.00 2.51 10.95
N ARG A 54 14.40 2.54 9.75
CA ARG A 54 13.89 3.76 9.12
C ARG A 54 12.41 3.60 8.86
N THR A 55 11.66 4.67 9.01
CA THR A 55 10.25 4.70 8.63
C THR A 55 10.11 5.12 7.17
N SER A 56 9.23 4.43 6.45
CA SER A 56 8.86 4.78 5.08
C SER A 56 7.33 4.80 4.93
N ALA A 57 6.83 5.67 4.06
CA ALA A 57 5.39 5.80 3.86
C ALA A 57 4.81 4.51 3.25
N PHE A 58 3.61 4.11 3.71
CA PHE A 58 2.90 2.94 3.17
C PHE A 58 2.56 3.11 1.70
N ARG A 59 2.15 4.32 1.29
CA ARG A 59 1.91 4.72 -0.10
C ARG A 59 2.43 6.12 -0.33
N VAL A 60 2.97 6.33 -1.52
CA VAL A 60 3.40 7.64 -2.00
C VAL A 60 2.73 7.88 -3.34
N ALA A 61 2.03 8.99 -3.48
CA ALA A 61 1.40 9.39 -4.72
C ALA A 61 1.86 10.78 -5.14
N GLU A 62 2.44 10.85 -6.33
CA GLU A 62 2.78 12.11 -6.97
C GLU A 62 1.55 12.68 -7.69
N VAL A 63 1.18 13.89 -7.34
CA VAL A 63 0.07 14.61 -7.95
C VAL A 63 0.61 15.34 -9.18
N ARG A 64 0.18 14.90 -10.37
CA ARG A 64 0.60 15.46 -11.65
C ARG A 64 -0.61 15.98 -12.42
N PRO A 65 -0.47 17.08 -13.21
CA PRO A 65 -1.57 17.58 -14.01
C PRO A 65 -1.84 16.67 -15.21
N GLN A 66 -3.11 16.42 -15.49
CA GLN A 66 -3.56 15.64 -16.66
C GLN A 66 -3.99 16.53 -17.84
N VAL A 67 -4.07 17.84 -17.60
CA VAL A 67 -4.36 18.87 -18.61
C VAL A 67 -3.45 20.06 -18.39
N SER A 68 -3.23 20.84 -19.44
CA SER A 68 -2.37 22.03 -19.40
C SER A 68 -3.20 23.27 -19.07
N GLY A 69 -2.61 24.22 -18.35
CA GLY A 69 -3.25 25.50 -18.04
C GLY A 69 -2.61 26.22 -16.87
N ILE A 70 -3.18 27.34 -16.49
CA ILE A 70 -2.70 28.15 -15.38
C ILE A 70 -3.36 27.67 -14.08
N ILE A 71 -2.59 27.53 -13.01
CA ILE A 71 -3.10 27.28 -11.68
C ILE A 71 -3.80 28.55 -11.17
N LEU A 72 -5.12 28.48 -11.00
CA LEU A 72 -5.89 29.59 -10.45
C LEU A 72 -5.86 29.60 -8.93
N LYS A 73 -5.92 28.42 -8.31
CA LYS A 73 -6.04 28.29 -6.85
C LYS A 73 -5.43 26.99 -6.34
N ARG A 74 -4.83 27.06 -5.17
CA ARG A 74 -4.42 25.94 -4.34
C ARG A 74 -5.42 25.79 -3.17
N ASN A 75 -6.00 24.60 -3.01
CA ASN A 75 -7.09 24.33 -2.06
C ASN A 75 -6.64 23.53 -0.83
N PHE A 76 -5.37 23.50 -0.50
CA PHE A 76 -4.84 22.81 0.68
C PHE A 76 -3.77 23.63 1.37
N VAL A 77 -3.48 23.27 2.62
CA VAL A 77 -2.34 23.79 3.39
C VAL A 77 -1.20 22.77 3.30
N GLU A 78 0.00 23.23 2.99
CA GLU A 78 1.19 22.38 2.94
C GLU A 78 1.44 21.69 4.29
N GLY A 79 1.71 20.39 4.26
CA GLY A 79 1.89 19.57 5.45
C GLY A 79 0.61 19.14 6.17
N SER A 80 -0.58 19.52 5.66
CA SER A 80 -1.86 19.06 6.21
C SER A 80 -2.22 17.66 5.71
N ASP A 81 -3.19 17.05 6.39
CA ASP A 81 -3.79 15.81 5.94
C ASP A 81 -4.89 16.11 4.90
N VAL A 82 -4.93 15.30 3.85
CA VAL A 82 -5.89 15.39 2.75
C VAL A 82 -6.57 14.05 2.53
N GLU A 83 -7.80 14.09 2.02
CA GLU A 83 -8.56 12.89 1.71
C GLU A 83 -8.47 12.54 0.21
N ALA A 84 -8.61 11.25 -0.12
CA ALA A 84 -8.74 10.82 -1.51
C ALA A 84 -9.92 11.52 -2.18
N GLY A 85 -9.72 12.09 -3.39
CA GLY A 85 -10.73 12.87 -4.10
C GLY A 85 -10.84 14.33 -3.69
N GLN A 86 -10.18 14.76 -2.60
CA GLN A 86 -10.14 16.17 -2.20
C GLN A 86 -9.47 17.01 -3.29
N SER A 87 -10.07 18.16 -3.61
CA SER A 87 -9.51 19.12 -4.58
C SER A 87 -8.24 19.76 -4.02
N LEU A 88 -7.14 19.62 -4.74
CA LEU A 88 -5.84 20.19 -4.38
C LEU A 88 -5.54 21.46 -5.16
N TYR A 89 -5.77 21.43 -6.48
CA TYR A 89 -5.52 22.58 -7.35
C TYR A 89 -6.70 22.79 -8.30
N GLN A 90 -6.91 24.03 -8.69
CA GLN A 90 -7.79 24.40 -9.77
C GLN A 90 -6.97 24.98 -10.92
N ILE A 91 -6.93 24.27 -12.03
CA ILE A 91 -6.43 24.76 -13.33
C ILE A 91 -7.56 25.57 -13.97
N ASP A 92 -7.22 26.58 -14.77
CA ASP A 92 -8.22 27.40 -15.47
C ASP A 92 -9.12 26.53 -16.36
N PRO A 93 -10.42 26.46 -16.04
CA PRO A 93 -11.36 25.61 -16.78
C PRO A 93 -11.96 26.28 -18.01
N ALA A 94 -11.70 27.55 -18.28
CA ALA A 94 -12.47 28.34 -19.25
C ALA A 94 -12.44 27.73 -20.66
N THR A 95 -11.25 27.35 -21.15
CA THR A 95 -11.10 26.76 -22.50
C THR A 95 -11.73 25.37 -22.57
N TYR A 96 -11.62 24.57 -21.53
CA TYR A 96 -12.19 23.23 -21.43
C TYR A 96 -13.73 23.29 -21.34
N GLN A 97 -14.26 24.25 -20.60
CA GLN A 97 -15.70 24.50 -20.54
C GLN A 97 -16.28 24.91 -21.90
N ALA A 98 -15.55 25.77 -22.64
CA ALA A 98 -15.94 26.17 -24.00
C ALA A 98 -15.90 24.97 -24.95
N ALA A 99 -14.88 24.13 -24.88
CA ALA A 99 -14.76 22.93 -25.71
C ALA A 99 -15.88 21.93 -25.40
N TRP A 100 -16.24 21.73 -24.13
CA TRP A 100 -17.37 20.89 -23.73
C TRP A 100 -18.71 21.42 -24.25
N ASN A 101 -18.95 22.74 -24.16
CA ASN A 101 -20.16 23.37 -24.70
C ASN A 101 -20.23 23.22 -26.22
N SER A 102 -19.11 23.35 -26.94
CA SER A 102 -19.04 23.14 -28.38
C SER A 102 -19.43 21.71 -28.77
N ALA A 103 -18.81 20.73 -28.09
CA ALA A 103 -19.09 19.30 -28.32
C ALA A 103 -20.59 18.97 -28.09
N LYS A 104 -21.21 19.55 -27.06
CA LYS A 104 -22.67 19.41 -26.83
C LYS A 104 -23.52 20.01 -27.94
N GLY A 105 -23.05 21.11 -28.53
CA GLY A 105 -23.73 21.68 -29.70
C GLY A 105 -23.68 20.76 -30.92
N ASP A 106 -22.51 20.14 -31.17
CA ASP A 106 -22.35 19.17 -32.26
C ASP A 106 -23.17 17.89 -32.00
N GLU A 107 -23.27 17.41 -30.78
CA GLU A 107 -24.17 16.30 -30.39
C GLU A 107 -25.61 16.62 -30.71
N ALA A 108 -26.11 17.77 -30.25
CA ALA A 108 -27.49 18.20 -30.50
C ALA A 108 -27.80 18.30 -32.01
N LYS A 109 -26.84 18.78 -32.82
CA LYS A 109 -26.94 18.81 -34.27
C LYS A 109 -27.02 17.41 -34.88
N ALA A 110 -26.21 16.49 -34.44
CA ALA A 110 -26.21 15.10 -34.91
C ALA A 110 -27.54 14.39 -34.53
N GLU A 111 -28.01 14.58 -33.31
CA GLU A 111 -29.31 14.04 -32.84
C GLU A 111 -30.49 14.57 -33.69
N ALA A 112 -30.48 15.86 -34.02
CA ALA A 112 -31.49 16.44 -34.92
C ALA A 112 -31.44 15.83 -36.31
N ALA A 113 -30.26 15.63 -36.87
CA ALA A 113 -30.05 14.98 -38.18
C ALA A 113 -30.56 13.52 -38.16
N ALA A 114 -30.24 12.75 -37.11
CA ALA A 114 -30.72 11.39 -36.95
C ALA A 114 -32.25 11.33 -36.84
N ALA A 115 -32.85 12.24 -36.08
CA ALA A 115 -34.29 12.34 -35.97
C ALA A 115 -34.96 12.57 -37.33
N ILE A 116 -34.43 13.47 -38.15
CA ILE A 116 -34.96 13.74 -39.51
C ILE A 116 -34.79 12.49 -40.40
N ALA A 117 -33.63 11.82 -40.36
CA ALA A 117 -33.37 10.61 -41.15
C ALA A 117 -34.34 9.48 -40.78
N HIS A 118 -34.58 9.24 -39.50
CA HIS A 118 -35.59 8.26 -39.02
C HIS A 118 -37.00 8.62 -39.40
N LEU A 119 -37.38 9.89 -39.35
CA LEU A 119 -38.69 10.36 -39.82
C LEU A 119 -38.88 10.11 -41.34
N THR A 120 -37.82 10.23 -42.13
CA THR A 120 -37.84 9.93 -43.56
C THR A 120 -38.08 8.45 -43.80
N VAL A 121 -37.33 7.56 -43.10
CA VAL A 121 -37.57 6.10 -43.17
C VAL A 121 -39.01 5.76 -42.77
N LYS A 122 -39.50 6.32 -41.65
CA LYS A 122 -40.88 6.10 -41.18
C LYS A 122 -41.95 6.50 -42.22
N ARG A 123 -41.72 7.60 -42.97
CA ARG A 123 -42.61 8.04 -44.04
C ARG A 123 -42.56 7.13 -45.26
N TYR A 124 -41.43 6.52 -45.56
CA TYR A 124 -41.24 5.63 -46.69
C TYR A 124 -41.81 4.23 -46.47
N VAL A 125 -41.83 3.71 -45.23
CA VAL A 125 -42.37 2.38 -44.91
C VAL A 125 -43.78 2.11 -45.51
N PRO A 126 -44.82 2.98 -45.34
CA PRO A 126 -46.13 2.71 -45.92
C PRO A 126 -46.18 2.87 -47.42
N LEU A 127 -45.17 3.45 -48.06
CA LEU A 127 -45.09 3.67 -49.51
C LEU A 127 -44.39 2.51 -50.23
N LEU A 128 -43.77 1.58 -49.50
CA LEU A 128 -43.15 0.38 -50.05
C LEU A 128 -44.19 -0.45 -50.79
N GLY A 129 -43.84 -0.90 -52.02
CA GLY A 129 -44.74 -1.68 -52.88
C GLY A 129 -45.73 -0.83 -53.66
N THR A 130 -45.70 0.48 -53.50
CA THR A 130 -46.43 1.43 -54.33
C THR A 130 -45.53 1.91 -55.49
N LYS A 131 -46.12 2.67 -56.45
CA LYS A 131 -45.34 3.33 -57.51
C LYS A 131 -44.72 4.66 -57.10
N TYR A 132 -44.87 5.05 -55.81
CA TYR A 132 -44.43 6.39 -55.32
C TYR A 132 -43.00 6.44 -54.86
N ILE A 133 -42.41 5.30 -54.43
CA ILE A 133 -40.98 5.20 -54.11
C ILE A 133 -40.43 3.87 -54.65
N SER A 134 -39.12 3.88 -54.99
CA SER A 134 -38.39 2.68 -55.36
C SER A 134 -37.79 2.00 -54.12
N GLN A 135 -37.47 0.70 -54.22
CA GLN A 135 -36.72 -0.02 -53.19
C GLN A 135 -35.37 0.67 -52.93
N GLN A 136 -34.70 1.17 -53.97
CA GLN A 136 -33.41 1.86 -53.82
C GLN A 136 -33.55 3.14 -52.98
N GLU A 137 -34.59 3.93 -53.15
CA GLU A 137 -34.82 5.14 -52.35
C GLU A 137 -35.07 4.82 -50.88
N TYR A 138 -35.82 3.75 -50.61
CA TYR A 138 -36.00 3.27 -49.22
C TYR A 138 -34.69 2.79 -48.61
N ASP A 139 -33.94 1.95 -49.31
CA ASP A 139 -32.65 1.43 -48.83
C ASP A 139 -31.65 2.57 -48.59
N GLN A 140 -31.62 3.59 -49.44
CA GLN A 140 -30.82 4.80 -49.25
C GLN A 140 -31.23 5.58 -47.98
N ALA A 141 -32.55 5.72 -47.73
CA ALA A 141 -33.03 6.38 -46.51
C ALA A 141 -32.65 5.63 -45.25
N VAL A 142 -32.73 4.29 -45.27
CA VAL A 142 -32.25 3.43 -44.17
C VAL A 142 -30.75 3.56 -43.94
N ALA A 143 -29.98 3.56 -45.02
CA ALA A 143 -28.52 3.75 -44.93
C ALA A 143 -28.15 5.12 -44.32
N THR A 144 -28.85 6.18 -44.74
CA THR A 144 -28.69 7.54 -44.22
C THR A 144 -29.04 7.62 -42.73
N ALA A 145 -30.11 6.95 -42.27
CA ALA A 145 -30.49 6.90 -40.88
C ALA A 145 -29.42 6.20 -40.04
N ARG A 146 -28.88 5.07 -40.50
CA ARG A 146 -27.78 4.35 -39.83
C ARG A 146 -26.51 5.19 -39.74
N GLN A 147 -26.18 5.94 -40.80
CA GLN A 147 -25.05 6.86 -40.79
C GLN A 147 -25.25 7.96 -39.72
N ALA A 148 -26.45 8.56 -39.68
CA ALA A 148 -26.76 9.60 -38.70
C ALA A 148 -26.73 9.06 -37.27
N ASP A 149 -27.16 7.82 -37.02
CA ASP A 149 -27.04 7.15 -35.73
C ASP A 149 -25.56 6.98 -35.32
N ALA A 150 -24.69 6.59 -36.27
CA ALA A 150 -23.27 6.50 -36.03
C ALA A 150 -22.62 7.86 -35.70
N ASP A 151 -23.07 8.94 -36.37
CA ASP A 151 -22.62 10.30 -36.07
C ASP A 151 -23.02 10.74 -34.66
N VAL A 152 -24.22 10.36 -34.20
CA VAL A 152 -24.66 10.60 -32.79
C VAL A 152 -23.75 9.89 -31.81
N ILE A 153 -23.38 8.64 -32.07
CA ILE A 153 -22.45 7.89 -31.20
C ILE A 153 -21.08 8.58 -31.15
N ALA A 154 -20.56 9.03 -32.31
CA ALA A 154 -19.28 9.72 -32.39
C ALA A 154 -19.28 11.05 -31.63
N THR A 155 -20.35 11.86 -31.79
CA THR A 155 -20.48 13.16 -31.11
C THR A 155 -20.68 12.99 -29.59
N LYS A 156 -21.40 11.97 -29.14
CA LYS A 156 -21.51 11.61 -27.71
C LYS A 156 -20.15 11.27 -27.10
N ALA A 157 -19.33 10.52 -27.82
CA ALA A 157 -17.97 10.22 -27.37
C ALA A 157 -17.09 11.49 -27.28
N ALA A 158 -17.26 12.44 -28.22
CA ALA A 158 -16.57 13.72 -28.18
C ALA A 158 -16.98 14.58 -26.98
N VAL A 159 -18.28 14.63 -26.65
CA VAL A 159 -18.80 15.29 -25.43
C VAL A 159 -18.17 14.69 -24.18
N GLU A 160 -18.13 13.36 -24.08
CA GLU A 160 -17.54 12.69 -22.92
C GLU A 160 -16.04 12.99 -22.79
N THR A 161 -15.28 12.99 -23.89
CA THR A 161 -13.87 13.37 -23.90
C THR A 161 -13.67 14.81 -23.39
N ALA A 162 -14.48 15.75 -23.87
CA ALA A 162 -14.42 17.15 -23.44
C ALA A 162 -14.79 17.28 -21.95
N ARG A 163 -15.80 16.53 -21.48
CA ARG A 163 -16.21 16.49 -20.07
C ARG A 163 -15.09 15.98 -19.17
N ILE A 164 -14.39 14.91 -19.58
CA ILE A 164 -13.27 14.35 -18.85
C ILE A 164 -12.13 15.37 -18.73
N ASN A 165 -11.79 16.04 -19.84
CA ASN A 165 -10.73 17.07 -19.84
C ASN A 165 -11.10 18.25 -18.93
N LEU A 166 -12.37 18.65 -18.93
CA LEU A 166 -12.87 19.66 -18.00
C LEU A 166 -12.77 19.19 -16.54
N ALA A 167 -13.10 17.94 -16.24
CA ALA A 167 -12.96 17.37 -14.90
C ALA A 167 -11.49 17.37 -14.42
N TYR A 168 -10.54 17.12 -15.32
CA TYR A 168 -9.12 17.13 -15.01
C TYR A 168 -8.56 18.51 -14.67
N THR A 169 -9.28 19.60 -14.96
CA THR A 169 -8.89 20.94 -14.47
C THR A 169 -8.98 21.05 -12.96
N LYS A 170 -9.78 20.21 -12.32
CA LYS A 170 -9.82 20.04 -10.88
C LYS A 170 -8.88 18.90 -10.47
N VAL A 171 -7.67 19.26 -10.10
CA VAL A 171 -6.67 18.28 -9.67
C VAL A 171 -6.99 17.80 -8.26
N THR A 172 -7.20 16.49 -8.09
CA THR A 172 -7.60 15.90 -6.81
C THR A 172 -6.53 14.97 -6.27
N SER A 173 -6.57 14.71 -4.96
CA SER A 173 -5.67 13.73 -4.33
C SER A 173 -6.08 12.30 -4.73
N PRO A 174 -5.12 11.48 -5.21
CA PRO A 174 -5.41 10.08 -5.55
C PRO A 174 -5.52 9.17 -4.31
N ILE A 175 -4.92 9.56 -3.18
CA ILE A 175 -4.93 8.82 -1.92
C ILE A 175 -5.19 9.76 -0.75
N SER A 176 -5.65 9.21 0.38
CA SER A 176 -5.66 9.93 1.65
C SER A 176 -4.27 9.88 2.29
N GLY A 177 -3.85 10.97 2.93
CA GLY A 177 -2.56 11.04 3.60
C GLY A 177 -2.09 12.47 3.80
N ARG A 178 -0.84 12.63 4.19
CA ARG A 178 -0.22 13.93 4.39
C ARG A 178 0.36 14.47 3.10
N ILE A 179 -0.05 15.67 2.73
CA ILE A 179 0.47 16.36 1.53
C ILE A 179 1.75 17.11 1.88
N GLY A 180 2.72 17.03 1.00
CA GLY A 180 3.98 17.76 1.12
C GLY A 180 3.88 19.22 0.67
N LYS A 181 5.04 19.81 0.41
CA LYS A 181 5.16 21.15 -0.15
C LYS A 181 4.69 21.16 -1.61
N SER A 182 4.02 22.22 -2.02
CA SER A 182 3.70 22.49 -3.43
C SER A 182 4.95 22.92 -4.20
N SER A 183 5.15 22.36 -5.38
CA SER A 183 6.24 22.76 -6.29
C SER A 183 5.85 23.97 -7.16
N VAL A 184 4.57 24.33 -7.18
CA VAL A 184 4.02 25.42 -7.99
C VAL A 184 3.21 26.37 -7.15
N THR A 185 3.09 27.60 -7.64
CA THR A 185 2.29 28.66 -7.03
C THR A 185 1.10 29.01 -7.92
N GLU A 186 0.12 29.71 -7.38
CA GLU A 186 -0.97 30.29 -8.15
C GLU A 186 -0.41 31.21 -9.24
N GLY A 187 -0.98 31.15 -10.44
CA GLY A 187 -0.47 31.83 -11.65
C GLY A 187 0.58 31.05 -12.45
N ALA A 188 1.08 29.94 -11.93
CA ALA A 188 2.03 29.09 -12.68
C ALA A 188 1.33 28.35 -13.83
N LEU A 189 2.02 28.25 -14.97
CA LEU A 189 1.62 27.42 -16.07
C LEU A 189 2.06 25.97 -15.82
N VAL A 190 1.15 25.03 -15.92
CA VAL A 190 1.42 23.60 -15.86
C VAL A 190 1.08 22.93 -17.18
N THR A 191 1.76 21.84 -17.50
CA THR A 191 1.56 21.09 -18.75
C THR A 191 1.26 19.64 -18.47
N ASN A 192 0.36 19.07 -19.29
CA ASN A 192 0.06 17.64 -19.24
C ASN A 192 1.33 16.82 -19.44
N GLY A 193 1.55 15.83 -18.56
CA GLY A 193 2.69 14.92 -18.66
C GLY A 193 4.05 15.54 -18.26
N GLN A 194 4.07 16.71 -17.60
CA GLN A 194 5.32 17.25 -17.06
C GLN A 194 5.99 16.28 -16.08
N SER A 195 7.34 16.32 -16.05
CA SER A 195 8.14 15.46 -15.18
C SER A 195 7.97 15.78 -13.70
N ASP A 196 7.78 17.07 -13.38
CA ASP A 196 7.72 17.55 -12.01
C ASP A 196 6.30 17.40 -11.45
N ALA A 197 6.18 16.74 -10.32
CA ALA A 197 4.93 16.65 -9.60
C ALA A 197 4.54 18.00 -8.98
N LEU A 198 3.24 18.31 -8.93
CA LEU A 198 2.74 19.52 -8.27
C LEU A 198 2.87 19.42 -6.74
N ALA A 199 2.65 18.26 -6.20
CA ALA A 199 2.83 17.90 -4.80
C ALA A 199 2.94 16.39 -4.66
N THR A 200 3.37 15.92 -3.49
CA THR A 200 3.40 14.50 -3.14
C THR A 200 2.52 14.27 -1.94
N VAL A 201 1.66 13.25 -1.99
CA VAL A 201 0.84 12.81 -0.87
C VAL A 201 1.40 11.49 -0.35
N GLN A 202 1.61 11.40 0.96
CA GLN A 202 2.17 10.23 1.63
C GLN A 202 1.18 9.69 2.67
N GLN A 203 0.86 8.42 2.55
CA GLN A 203 0.08 7.72 3.56
C GLN A 203 1.04 7.23 4.65
N LEU A 204 0.90 7.79 5.87
CA LEU A 204 1.77 7.52 7.01
C LEU A 204 1.11 6.62 8.07
N ASP A 205 -0.17 6.28 7.87
CA ASP A 205 -0.91 5.34 8.71
C ASP A 205 -1.64 4.33 7.80
N PRO A 206 -1.26 3.04 7.82
CA PRO A 206 -0.10 2.47 8.50
C PRO A 206 1.24 3.00 7.93
N ILE A 207 2.35 2.73 8.63
CA ILE A 207 3.71 3.10 8.21
C ILE A 207 4.59 1.86 8.14
N TYR A 208 5.52 1.80 7.21
CA TYR A 208 6.55 0.77 7.17
C TYR A 208 7.71 1.13 8.10
N VAL A 209 8.28 0.12 8.72
CA VAL A 209 9.54 0.21 9.45
C VAL A 209 10.53 -0.75 8.80
N ASP A 210 11.50 -0.20 8.10
CA ASP A 210 12.54 -0.95 7.43
C ASP A 210 13.69 -1.15 8.40
N VAL A 211 13.93 -2.41 8.82
CA VAL A 211 14.96 -2.78 9.78
C VAL A 211 16.04 -3.56 9.06
N THR A 212 17.30 -3.19 9.29
CA THR A 212 18.45 -3.91 8.73
C THR A 212 19.16 -4.70 9.83
N GLU A 213 19.29 -6.01 9.62
CA GLU A 213 20.08 -6.89 10.46
C GLU A 213 21.39 -7.22 9.73
N SER A 214 22.52 -7.16 10.46
CA SER A 214 23.81 -7.59 9.95
C SER A 214 23.90 -9.11 10.07
N SER A 215 24.09 -9.79 8.95
CA SER A 215 24.36 -11.25 8.89
C SER A 215 25.81 -11.58 9.24
#